data_8a76f941ab118671deb1e0cd1363f4d4
#
_entry.id   8a76f941ab118671deb1e0cd1363f4d4
#
_cell.length_a   1.000
_cell.length_b   1.000
_cell.length_c   1.000
_cell.angle_alpha   90.00
_cell.angle_beta   90.00
_cell.angle_gamma   90.00
#
_symmetry.space_group_name_H-M   'P 1'
#
loop_
_entity.id
_entity.type
_entity.pdbx_description
1 polymer ?
#
loop_
_entity_poly.entity_id
_entity_poly.type
_entity_poly.pdbx_seq_one_letter_code
_entity_poly.pdbx_strand_id
1 'polypeptide(L)'
;MSLDVGGIGKGYATENAAKLIQNEGSENFLLNLGGNVRAIGIKGDGSKWVCPVESPEYRDSQTGDQYAIVCYLDGRSLVTSGDYERYFVVDGQRYHHIIDPDTLYPAKYHRSVSILTEDSGLADALSTALFMMPVEDGKALIQSIREGSSPLGADFRVEDLEAMWIDADGHQEYTDGFLNYTKA
;
A
#
# COMPACT_ATOMS: atom_id res chain seq x y z
N MET A 1 24.90 3.78 14.96
CA MET A 1 23.68 4.05 14.19
C MET A 1 23.36 2.80 13.39
N SER A 2 22.15 2.25 13.47
CA SER A 2 21.69 1.14 12.65
C SER A 2 20.63 1.67 11.67
N LEU A 3 20.58 1.10 10.46
CA LEU A 3 19.58 1.40 9.45
C LEU A 3 18.63 0.22 9.36
N ASP A 4 17.32 0.48 9.44
CA ASP A 4 16.25 -0.49 9.16
C ASP A 4 15.55 -0.11 7.85
N VAL A 5 15.45 -1.05 6.94
CA VAL A 5 14.80 -0.87 5.63
C VAL A 5 13.41 -1.53 5.56
N GLY A 6 12.82 -1.87 6.71
CA GLY A 6 11.55 -2.59 6.82
C GLY A 6 10.38 -1.92 6.12
N GLY A 7 10.37 -0.58 6.04
CA GLY A 7 9.31 0.20 5.36
C GLY A 7 9.43 0.29 3.84
N ILE A 8 10.46 -0.32 3.22
CA ILE A 8 10.67 -0.28 1.76
C ILE A 8 11.21 -1.60 1.20
N GLY A 9 11.77 -2.44 2.07
CA GLY A 9 12.56 -3.61 1.64
C GLY A 9 11.76 -4.64 0.85
N LYS A 10 10.50 -4.87 1.22
CA LYS A 10 9.63 -5.82 0.51
C LYS A 10 9.25 -5.31 -0.88
N GLY A 11 8.82 -4.05 -0.97
CA GLY A 11 8.44 -3.45 -2.25
C GLY A 11 9.62 -3.35 -3.20
N TYR A 12 10.79 -2.96 -2.72
CA TYR A 12 12.02 -2.93 -3.50
C TYR A 12 12.40 -4.32 -4.04
N ALA A 13 12.31 -5.36 -3.20
CA ALA A 13 12.59 -6.73 -3.61
C ALA A 13 11.56 -7.23 -4.63
N THR A 14 10.28 -6.92 -4.43
CA THR A 14 9.19 -7.28 -5.35
C THR A 14 9.38 -6.64 -6.72
N GLU A 15 9.70 -5.34 -6.77
CA GLU A 15 9.93 -4.61 -8.02
C GLU A 15 11.15 -5.15 -8.78
N ASN A 16 12.27 -5.42 -8.08
CA ASN A 16 13.45 -5.99 -8.73
C ASN A 16 13.20 -7.42 -9.25
N ALA A 17 12.47 -8.23 -8.49
CA ALA A 17 12.07 -9.57 -8.94
C ALA A 17 11.15 -9.49 -10.18
N ALA A 18 10.20 -8.55 -10.20
CA ALA A 18 9.33 -8.35 -11.35
C ALA A 18 10.13 -7.95 -12.60
N LYS A 19 11.03 -6.97 -12.47
CA LYS A 19 11.92 -6.55 -13.58
C LYS A 19 12.79 -7.69 -14.09
N LEU A 20 13.33 -8.51 -13.20
CA LEU A 20 14.15 -9.68 -13.59
C LEU A 20 13.32 -10.69 -14.39
N ILE A 21 12.11 -11.03 -13.92
CA ILE A 21 11.22 -11.98 -14.59
C ILE A 21 10.78 -11.45 -15.97
N GLN A 22 10.50 -10.14 -16.08
CA GLN A 22 10.18 -9.50 -17.35
C GLN A 22 11.36 -9.57 -18.34
N ASN A 23 12.58 -9.32 -17.86
CA ASN A 23 13.80 -9.40 -18.69
C ASN A 23 14.07 -10.82 -19.21
N GLU A 24 13.61 -11.86 -18.49
CA GLU A 24 13.63 -13.26 -18.92
C GLU A 24 12.48 -13.62 -19.89
N GLY A 25 11.68 -12.62 -20.31
CA GLY A 25 10.65 -12.77 -21.35
C GLY A 25 9.23 -13.09 -20.83
N SER A 26 8.98 -13.04 -19.53
CA SER A 26 7.62 -13.21 -18.99
C SER A 26 6.85 -11.89 -19.02
N GLU A 27 5.69 -11.88 -19.69
CA GLU A 27 4.89 -10.67 -19.91
C GLU A 27 3.66 -10.59 -18.98
N ASN A 28 3.22 -11.72 -18.41
CA ASN A 28 1.97 -11.78 -17.65
C ASN A 28 2.16 -12.63 -16.39
N PHE A 29 2.21 -11.99 -15.24
CA PHE A 29 2.35 -12.67 -13.94
C PHE A 29 1.95 -11.77 -12.78
N LEU A 30 1.71 -12.38 -11.63
CA LEU A 30 1.45 -11.70 -10.36
C LEU A 30 2.48 -12.15 -9.33
N LEU A 31 3.16 -11.21 -8.70
CA LEU A 31 3.99 -11.44 -7.52
C LEU A 31 3.24 -10.97 -6.27
N ASN A 32 3.33 -11.74 -5.20
CA ASN A 32 2.86 -11.35 -3.87
C ASN A 32 3.92 -11.74 -2.84
N LEU A 33 4.61 -10.76 -2.30
CA LEU A 33 5.63 -10.92 -1.28
C LEU A 33 5.14 -10.29 0.04
N GLY A 34 4.40 -11.08 0.83
CA GLY A 34 3.93 -10.64 2.15
C GLY A 34 3.04 -9.39 2.10
N GLY A 35 2.08 -9.32 1.17
CA GLY A 35 1.16 -8.21 1.01
C GLY A 35 1.62 -7.12 0.03
N ASN A 36 2.86 -7.19 -0.47
CA ASN A 36 3.28 -6.36 -1.60
C ASN A 36 2.94 -7.10 -2.89
N VAL A 37 1.88 -6.69 -3.54
CA VAL A 37 1.38 -7.27 -4.79
C VAL A 37 1.89 -6.44 -5.97
N ARG A 38 2.52 -7.10 -6.95
CA ARG A 38 2.94 -6.51 -8.23
C ARG A 38 2.32 -7.30 -9.37
N ALA A 39 1.40 -6.71 -10.09
CA ALA A 39 0.79 -7.27 -11.29
C ALA A 39 1.53 -6.80 -12.53
N ILE A 40 1.90 -7.72 -13.41
CA ILE A 40 2.47 -7.44 -14.72
C ILE A 40 1.50 -8.00 -15.75
N GLY A 41 1.17 -7.18 -16.76
CA GLY A 41 0.22 -7.56 -17.80
C GLY A 41 -1.14 -8.00 -17.26
N ILE A 42 -1.81 -8.89 -17.97
CA ILE A 42 -3.15 -9.41 -17.67
C ILE A 42 -3.14 -10.94 -17.66
N LYS A 43 -4.20 -11.57 -17.17
CA LYS A 43 -4.33 -13.02 -17.19
C LYS A 43 -4.48 -13.56 -18.62
N GLY A 44 -4.18 -14.84 -18.79
CA GLY A 44 -4.25 -15.50 -20.10
C GLY A 44 -5.67 -15.55 -20.73
N ASP A 45 -6.72 -15.31 -19.95
CA ASP A 45 -8.10 -15.16 -20.41
C ASP A 45 -8.47 -13.72 -20.80
N GLY A 46 -7.52 -12.78 -20.73
CA GLY A 46 -7.72 -11.37 -21.03
C GLY A 46 -8.27 -10.55 -19.87
N SER A 47 -8.51 -11.15 -18.72
CA SER A 47 -9.00 -10.44 -17.54
C SER A 47 -7.84 -9.84 -16.71
N LYS A 48 -8.16 -8.80 -15.92
CA LYS A 48 -7.23 -8.20 -14.96
C LYS A 48 -6.96 -9.12 -13.77
N TRP A 49 -5.88 -8.86 -13.06
CA TRP A 49 -5.54 -9.55 -11.82
C TRP A 49 -6.45 -9.07 -10.69
N VAL A 50 -7.04 -10.01 -9.95
CA VAL A 50 -7.92 -9.72 -8.82
C VAL A 50 -7.07 -9.63 -7.55
N CYS A 51 -7.01 -8.46 -6.94
CA CYS A 51 -6.15 -8.15 -5.81
C CYS A 51 -6.99 -7.54 -4.68
N PRO A 52 -7.39 -8.33 -3.67
CA PRO A 52 -8.17 -7.82 -2.55
C PRO A 52 -7.28 -7.07 -1.55
N VAL A 53 -7.84 -6.06 -0.90
CA VAL A 53 -7.34 -5.45 0.34
C VAL A 53 -8.08 -6.10 1.50
N GLU A 54 -7.34 -6.66 2.45
CA GLU A 54 -7.95 -7.29 3.62
C GLU A 54 -8.62 -6.26 4.54
N SER A 55 -9.73 -6.68 5.17
CA SER A 55 -10.42 -5.88 6.18
C SER A 55 -9.66 -5.99 7.52
N PRO A 56 -9.25 -4.85 8.13
CA PRO A 56 -8.67 -4.87 9.48
C PRO A 56 -9.60 -5.48 10.52
N GLU A 57 -10.92 -5.27 10.40
CA GLU A 57 -11.92 -5.85 11.30
C GLU A 57 -11.95 -7.37 11.19
N TYR A 58 -11.99 -7.89 9.97
CA TYR A 58 -11.96 -9.34 9.76
C TYR A 58 -10.68 -9.98 10.29
N ARG A 59 -9.53 -9.32 10.12
CA ARG A 59 -8.24 -9.79 10.67
C ARG A 59 -8.27 -9.93 12.19
N ASP A 60 -8.97 -9.04 12.88
CA ASP A 60 -9.07 -9.06 14.34
C ASP A 60 -10.12 -10.04 14.88
N SER A 61 -11.30 -10.06 14.25
CA SER A 61 -12.49 -10.75 14.80
C SER A 61 -12.84 -12.06 14.09
N GLN A 62 -12.33 -12.25 12.88
CA GLN A 62 -12.72 -13.32 11.93
C GLN A 62 -14.23 -13.28 11.60
N THR A 63 -14.85 -12.11 11.74
CA THR A 63 -16.26 -11.86 11.42
C THR A 63 -16.41 -10.68 10.47
N GLY A 64 -17.54 -10.60 9.77
CA GLY A 64 -17.77 -9.57 8.75
C GLY A 64 -17.15 -9.92 7.40
N ASP A 65 -16.98 -8.91 6.56
CA ASP A 65 -16.40 -9.07 5.23
C ASP A 65 -14.88 -9.25 5.31
N GLN A 66 -14.39 -10.32 4.70
CA GLN A 66 -12.95 -10.63 4.67
C GLN A 66 -12.14 -9.53 3.98
N TYR A 67 -12.72 -8.88 2.99
CA TYR A 67 -12.04 -7.86 2.20
C TYR A 67 -12.75 -6.52 2.34
N ALA A 68 -11.96 -5.48 2.58
CA ALA A 68 -12.46 -4.10 2.60
C ALA A 68 -12.84 -3.63 1.18
N ILE A 69 -12.04 -4.05 0.19
CA ILE A 69 -12.27 -3.74 -1.22
C ILE A 69 -11.52 -4.74 -2.11
N VAL A 70 -11.94 -4.86 -3.36
CA VAL A 70 -11.26 -5.68 -4.37
C VAL A 70 -10.81 -4.80 -5.52
N CYS A 71 -9.50 -4.85 -5.84
CA CYS A 71 -8.91 -4.13 -6.96
C CYS A 71 -8.65 -5.07 -8.14
N TYR A 72 -8.77 -4.53 -9.35
CA TYR A 72 -8.51 -5.22 -10.62
C TYR A 72 -7.33 -4.54 -11.32
N LEU A 73 -6.19 -5.21 -11.35
CA LEU A 73 -4.91 -4.63 -11.73
C LEU A 73 -4.38 -5.16 -13.06
N ASP A 74 -3.74 -4.27 -13.79
CA ASP A 74 -2.92 -4.52 -14.96
C ASP A 74 -1.67 -3.62 -14.88
N GLY A 75 -0.48 -4.20 -14.88
CA GLY A 75 0.78 -3.47 -14.84
C GLY A 75 1.04 -2.63 -13.57
N ARG A 76 0.34 -2.89 -12.45
CA ARG A 76 0.39 -2.06 -11.23
C ARG A 76 0.71 -2.85 -9.98
N SER A 77 1.15 -2.12 -8.96
CA SER A 77 1.33 -2.63 -7.60
C SER A 77 0.18 -2.18 -6.69
N LEU A 78 -0.18 -3.07 -5.76
CA LEU A 78 -1.04 -2.77 -4.62
C LEU A 78 -0.27 -3.18 -3.36
N VAL A 79 0.04 -2.21 -2.52
CA VAL A 79 0.81 -2.42 -1.30
C VAL A 79 0.07 -1.85 -0.12
N THR A 80 -0.07 -2.65 0.94
CA THR A 80 -0.80 -2.26 2.14
C THR A 80 0.10 -2.33 3.37
N SER A 81 0.13 -1.24 4.14
CA SER A 81 0.64 -1.19 5.50
C SER A 81 -0.53 -1.25 6.49
N GLY A 82 -0.44 -2.13 7.50
CA GLY A 82 -1.52 -2.32 8.47
C GLY A 82 -1.03 -2.55 9.89
N ASP A 83 -1.84 -2.15 10.88
CA ASP A 83 -1.58 -2.30 12.32
C ASP A 83 -1.79 -3.74 12.82
N TYR A 84 -2.40 -4.59 12.01
CA TYR A 84 -2.78 -5.98 12.31
C TYR A 84 -1.76 -7.03 11.86
N GLU A 85 -0.69 -6.63 11.16
CA GLU A 85 0.32 -7.56 10.65
C GLU A 85 1.31 -8.00 11.72
N ARG A 86 1.94 -7.04 12.38
CA ARG A 86 2.96 -7.28 13.43
C ARG A 86 2.69 -6.37 14.61
N TYR A 87 2.15 -6.92 15.69
CA TYR A 87 1.82 -6.19 16.91
C TYR A 87 1.88 -7.09 18.15
N PHE A 88 1.88 -6.47 19.29
CA PHE A 88 1.61 -7.11 20.58
C PHE A 88 0.57 -6.29 21.37
N VAL A 89 -0.05 -6.90 22.38
CA VAL A 89 -1.08 -6.25 23.19
C VAL A 89 -0.61 -6.21 24.64
N VAL A 90 -0.67 -5.02 25.25
CA VAL A 90 -0.40 -4.80 26.68
C VAL A 90 -1.58 -4.02 27.27
N ASP A 91 -2.19 -4.54 28.33
CA ASP A 91 -3.32 -3.93 29.01
C ASP A 91 -4.48 -3.53 28.05
N GLY A 92 -4.73 -4.37 27.05
CA GLY A 92 -5.77 -4.14 26.04
C GLY A 92 -5.38 -3.14 24.94
N GLN A 93 -4.21 -2.53 25.01
CA GLN A 93 -3.70 -1.62 23.98
C GLN A 93 -2.80 -2.35 22.98
N ARG A 94 -3.04 -2.12 21.68
CA ARG A 94 -2.22 -2.65 20.58
C ARG A 94 -0.99 -1.78 20.37
N TYR A 95 0.18 -2.42 20.24
CA TYR A 95 1.45 -1.81 19.88
C TYR A 95 1.97 -2.48 18.62
N HIS A 96 1.76 -1.85 17.48
CA HIS A 96 2.22 -2.34 16.19
C HIS A 96 3.58 -1.75 15.80
N HIS A 97 4.17 -2.28 14.74
CA HIS A 97 5.56 -2.02 14.33
C HIS A 97 5.78 -0.71 13.54
N ILE A 98 4.72 0.00 13.14
CA ILE A 98 4.83 1.26 12.40
C ILE A 98 4.94 2.39 13.43
N ILE A 99 6.18 2.87 13.62
CA ILE A 99 6.51 3.85 14.66
C ILE A 99 6.51 5.25 14.06
N ASP A 100 5.74 6.14 14.67
CA ASP A 100 5.74 7.55 14.37
C ASP A 100 7.07 8.17 14.85
N PRO A 101 7.85 8.82 13.95
CA PRO A 101 9.17 9.36 14.28
C PRO A 101 9.13 10.52 15.27
N ASP A 102 8.01 11.24 15.38
CA ASP A 102 7.88 12.39 16.27
C ASP A 102 7.55 11.97 17.69
N THR A 103 6.66 10.98 17.85
CA THR A 103 6.22 10.50 19.16
C THR A 103 7.03 9.33 19.68
N LEU A 104 7.73 8.60 18.81
CA LEU A 104 8.44 7.33 19.08
C LEU A 104 7.53 6.21 19.59
N TYR A 105 6.22 6.32 19.34
CA TYR A 105 5.20 5.33 19.61
C TYR A 105 4.54 4.84 18.31
N PRO A 106 3.78 3.73 18.35
CA PRO A 106 2.97 3.32 17.21
C PRO A 106 2.06 4.44 16.71
N ALA A 107 2.05 4.66 15.41
CA ALA A 107 1.19 5.66 14.77
C ALA A 107 -0.30 5.34 15.02
N LYS A 108 -1.16 6.37 15.09
CA LYS A 108 -2.56 6.22 15.57
C LYS A 108 -3.62 6.66 14.57
N TYR A 109 -3.21 7.10 13.37
CA TYR A 109 -4.17 7.67 12.43
C TYR A 109 -5.02 6.62 11.73
N HIS A 110 -4.44 5.45 11.42
CA HIS A 110 -5.06 4.47 10.52
C HIS A 110 -4.92 3.05 11.04
N ARG A 111 -5.84 2.17 10.61
CA ARG A 111 -5.75 0.72 10.70
C ARG A 111 -4.97 0.15 9.52
N SER A 112 -5.21 0.69 8.33
CA SER A 112 -4.45 0.33 7.14
C SER A 112 -4.38 1.48 6.13
N VAL A 113 -3.31 1.47 5.32
CA VAL A 113 -3.14 2.34 4.16
C VAL A 113 -2.68 1.50 2.98
N SER A 114 -3.41 1.60 1.88
CA SER A 114 -3.10 0.89 0.64
C SER A 114 -2.72 1.87 -0.46
N ILE A 115 -1.65 1.58 -1.18
CA ILE A 115 -1.14 2.38 -2.29
C ILE A 115 -1.26 1.61 -3.58
N LEU A 116 -1.77 2.29 -4.61
CA LEU A 116 -1.79 1.84 -6.00
C LEU A 116 -0.88 2.73 -6.84
N THR A 117 0.13 2.15 -7.46
CA THR A 117 1.01 2.78 -8.44
C THR A 117 1.74 1.71 -9.24
N GLU A 118 2.59 2.08 -10.19
CA GLU A 118 3.35 1.11 -10.96
C GLU A 118 4.47 0.47 -10.10
N ASP A 119 5.35 1.28 -9.51
CA ASP A 119 6.54 0.80 -8.77
C ASP A 119 6.18 0.32 -7.36
N SER A 120 6.45 -0.98 -7.08
CA SER A 120 6.17 -1.61 -5.79
C SER A 120 7.05 -1.07 -4.64
N GLY A 121 8.27 -0.62 -4.94
CA GLY A 121 9.17 -0.03 -3.94
C GLY A 121 8.65 1.32 -3.47
N LEU A 122 8.20 2.15 -4.41
CA LEU A 122 7.54 3.42 -4.09
C LEU A 122 6.25 3.20 -3.30
N ALA A 123 5.42 2.24 -3.72
CA ALA A 123 4.17 1.92 -3.02
C ALA A 123 4.43 1.49 -1.56
N ASP A 124 5.46 0.67 -1.30
CA ASP A 124 5.84 0.22 0.04
C ASP A 124 6.29 1.41 0.92
N ALA A 125 7.16 2.26 0.40
CA ALA A 125 7.61 3.46 1.11
C ALA A 125 6.46 4.41 1.44
N LEU A 126 5.58 4.69 0.47
CA LEU A 126 4.46 5.60 0.66
C LEU A 126 3.38 5.02 1.57
N SER A 127 3.10 3.72 1.51
CA SER A 127 2.10 3.10 2.41
C SER A 127 2.49 3.28 3.88
N THR A 128 3.78 3.19 4.19
CA THR A 128 4.33 3.42 5.53
C THR A 128 4.33 4.92 5.88
N ALA A 129 4.75 5.79 4.98
CA ALA A 129 4.79 7.24 5.22
C ALA A 129 3.38 7.81 5.45
N LEU A 130 2.42 7.46 4.60
CA LEU A 130 1.04 7.93 4.71
C LEU A 130 0.31 7.35 5.93
N PHE A 131 0.76 6.20 6.43
CA PHE A 131 0.23 5.61 7.66
C PHE A 131 0.51 6.48 8.90
N MET A 132 1.59 7.27 8.87
CA MET A 132 2.07 8.09 9.99
C MET A 132 1.56 9.54 9.96
N MET A 133 0.64 9.89 9.05
CA MET A 133 0.12 11.26 8.92
C MET A 133 -1.40 11.28 8.76
N PRO A 134 -2.08 12.40 9.08
CA PRO A 134 -3.51 12.56 8.81
C PRO A 134 -3.85 12.37 7.32
N VAL A 135 -5.08 11.93 7.01
CA VAL A 135 -5.54 11.71 5.63
C VAL A 135 -5.34 12.94 4.75
N GLU A 136 -5.67 14.12 5.25
CA GLU A 136 -5.58 15.37 4.47
C GLU A 136 -4.14 15.71 4.09
N ASP A 137 -3.17 15.47 4.99
CA ASP A 137 -1.75 15.66 4.71
C ASP A 137 -1.27 14.60 3.70
N GLY A 138 -1.76 13.37 3.83
CA GLY A 138 -1.50 12.29 2.90
C GLY A 138 -2.01 12.60 1.49
N LYS A 139 -3.25 13.09 1.37
CA LYS A 139 -3.83 13.53 0.09
C LYS A 139 -3.03 14.67 -0.54
N ALA A 140 -2.64 15.66 0.29
CA ALA A 140 -1.82 16.79 -0.16
C ALA A 140 -0.44 16.33 -0.67
N LEU A 141 0.21 15.38 0.03
CA LEU A 141 1.47 14.80 -0.41
C LEU A 141 1.32 14.07 -1.76
N ILE A 142 0.30 13.20 -1.90
CA ILE A 142 0.02 12.51 -3.17
C ILE A 142 -0.19 13.52 -4.31
N GLN A 143 -0.99 14.55 -4.09
CA GLN A 143 -1.22 15.59 -5.10
C GLN A 143 0.07 16.29 -5.49
N SER A 144 0.91 16.65 -4.52
CA SER A 144 2.21 17.27 -4.79
C SER A 144 3.17 16.37 -5.59
N ILE A 145 3.14 15.06 -5.34
CA ILE A 145 3.91 14.07 -6.12
C ILE A 145 3.40 14.00 -7.56
N ARG A 146 2.08 13.95 -7.77
CA ARG A 146 1.47 13.94 -9.11
C ARG A 146 1.83 15.18 -9.93
N GLU A 147 1.90 16.32 -9.27
CA GLU A 147 2.22 17.61 -9.89
C GLU A 147 3.74 17.85 -10.08
N GLY A 148 4.59 17.04 -9.47
CA GLY A 148 6.05 17.24 -9.45
C GLY A 148 6.48 18.43 -8.58
N SER A 149 5.67 18.80 -7.59
CA SER A 149 5.93 19.88 -6.63
C SER A 149 6.25 19.39 -5.22
N SER A 150 6.45 18.08 -5.06
CA SER A 150 6.66 17.47 -3.76
C SER A 150 8.02 17.83 -3.14
N PRO A 151 8.17 17.74 -1.80
CA PRO A 151 9.45 17.89 -1.11
C PRO A 151 10.52 16.88 -1.56
N LEU A 152 10.11 15.81 -2.26
CA LEU A 152 11.00 14.77 -2.79
C LEU A 152 11.78 15.23 -4.05
N GLY A 153 11.47 16.41 -4.57
CA GLY A 153 12.13 17.01 -5.72
C GLY A 153 11.22 17.11 -6.96
N ALA A 154 11.48 18.09 -7.81
CA ALA A 154 10.68 18.36 -9.01
C ALA A 154 10.74 17.24 -10.06
N ASP A 155 11.81 16.46 -10.09
CA ASP A 155 11.96 15.32 -11.00
C ASP A 155 11.18 14.08 -10.49
N PHE A 156 10.68 14.12 -9.25
CA PHE A 156 9.90 13.04 -8.67
C PHE A 156 8.40 13.29 -8.93
N ARG A 157 7.93 12.82 -10.08
CA ARG A 157 6.54 12.92 -10.50
C ARG A 157 5.99 11.55 -10.85
N VAL A 158 4.83 11.21 -10.25
CA VAL A 158 4.12 9.96 -10.48
C VAL A 158 2.63 10.26 -10.65
N GLU A 159 2.13 10.20 -11.87
CA GLU A 159 0.76 10.61 -12.21
C GLU A 159 -0.29 9.60 -11.75
N ASP A 160 0.06 8.33 -11.72
CA ASP A 160 -0.85 7.19 -11.47
C ASP A 160 -0.85 6.70 -10.01
N LEU A 161 -0.48 7.56 -9.08
CA LEU A 161 -0.39 7.28 -7.65
C LEU A 161 -1.75 7.46 -6.97
N GLU A 162 -2.32 6.38 -6.44
CA GLU A 162 -3.59 6.40 -5.72
C GLU A 162 -3.45 5.79 -4.32
N ALA A 163 -4.29 6.21 -3.39
CA ALA A 163 -4.29 5.70 -2.03
C ALA A 163 -5.70 5.50 -1.46
N MET A 164 -5.76 4.55 -0.51
CA MET A 164 -6.91 4.27 0.33
C MET A 164 -6.46 4.21 1.78
N TRP A 165 -7.24 4.79 2.68
CA TRP A 165 -7.07 4.74 4.13
C TRP A 165 -8.26 4.06 4.79
N ILE A 166 -8.02 3.30 5.85
CA ILE A 166 -9.05 2.77 6.75
C ILE A 166 -8.71 3.24 8.16
N ASP A 167 -9.63 3.97 8.80
CA ASP A 167 -9.46 4.49 10.15
C ASP A 167 -9.80 3.46 11.25
N ALA A 168 -9.77 3.89 12.51
CA ALA A 168 -10.05 3.05 13.67
C ALA A 168 -11.52 2.56 13.73
N ASP A 169 -12.44 3.31 13.13
CA ASP A 169 -13.86 2.99 13.08
C ASP A 169 -14.26 2.20 11.83
N GLY A 170 -13.29 1.90 10.96
CA GLY A 170 -13.50 1.17 9.70
C GLY A 170 -13.97 2.05 8.54
N HIS A 171 -14.00 3.39 8.69
CA HIS A 171 -14.32 4.27 7.58
C HIS A 171 -13.20 4.26 6.55
N GLN A 172 -13.60 4.27 5.30
CA GLN A 172 -12.70 4.21 4.16
C GLN A 172 -12.64 5.56 3.47
N GLU A 173 -11.43 6.07 3.26
CA GLU A 173 -11.17 7.25 2.46
C GLU A 173 -10.26 6.93 1.29
N TYR A 174 -10.38 7.69 0.21
CA TYR A 174 -9.70 7.43 -1.05
C TYR A 174 -9.17 8.72 -1.68
N THR A 175 -8.16 8.58 -2.52
CA THR A 175 -7.88 9.57 -3.56
C THR A 175 -8.88 9.42 -4.72
N ASP A 176 -9.06 10.47 -5.51
CA ASP A 176 -10.15 10.56 -6.51
C ASP A 176 -10.13 9.43 -7.56
N GLY A 177 -8.96 8.91 -7.90
CA GLY A 177 -8.79 7.87 -8.92
C GLY A 177 -8.80 6.44 -8.39
N PHE A 178 -8.70 6.21 -7.07
CA PHE A 178 -8.55 4.87 -6.51
C PHE A 178 -9.70 3.92 -6.92
N LEU A 179 -10.93 4.40 -6.86
CA LEU A 179 -12.12 3.59 -7.18
C LEU A 179 -12.22 3.19 -8.67
N ASN A 180 -11.43 3.77 -9.57
CA ASN A 180 -11.37 3.33 -10.96
C ASN A 180 -10.76 1.91 -11.08
N TYR A 181 -9.97 1.49 -10.11
CA TYR A 181 -9.35 0.16 -10.06
C TYR A 181 -10.24 -0.91 -9.40
N THR A 182 -11.44 -0.58 -8.95
CA THR A 182 -12.37 -1.54 -8.33
C THR A 182 -13.42 -2.08 -9.30
N LYS A 183 -13.30 -1.71 -10.57
CA LYS A 183 -14.18 -2.18 -11.65
C LYS A 183 -13.41 -3.18 -12.53
N ALA A 184 -14.05 -4.34 -12.75
CA ALA A 184 -13.52 -5.41 -13.60
C ALA A 184 -13.39 -4.98 -15.06
#